data_08908bc7ae4c201bb429172ea515166d
#
_entry.id   08908bc7ae4c201bb429172ea515166d
#
_cell.length_a   1.000
_cell.length_b   1.000
_cell.length_c   1.000
_cell.angle_alpha   90.00
_cell.angle_beta   90.00
_cell.angle_gamma   90.00
#
_symmetry.space_group_name_H-M   'P 1'
#
loop_
_entity.id
_entity.type
_entity.pdbx_description
1 polymer ?
#
loop_
_entity_poly.entity_id
_entity_poly.type
_entity_poly.pdbx_seq_one_letter_code
_entity_poly.pdbx_strand_id
1 'polypeptide(L)' 'MKPSTQDEVKGKIHEVKGKIKEKVGKATNNPDLENEGTNEKTAGKVQKKIGQVEKVLGD' A
#
# COMPACT_ATOMS: atom_id res chain seq x y z
N MET A 1 -13.49 -11.44 9.26
CA MET A 1 -12.51 -10.38 9.56
C MET A 1 -13.22 -9.04 9.54
N LYS A 2 -12.91 -8.14 10.47
CA LYS A 2 -13.53 -6.81 10.50
C LYS A 2 -13.10 -5.99 9.29
N PRO A 3 -13.95 -5.08 8.78
CA PRO A 3 -13.57 -4.22 7.64
C PRO A 3 -12.29 -3.43 7.87
N SER A 4 -12.09 -2.86 9.05
CA SER A 4 -10.88 -2.11 9.37
C SER A 4 -9.63 -2.97 9.31
N THR A 5 -9.72 -4.21 9.80
CA THR A 5 -8.62 -5.16 9.73
C THR A 5 -8.32 -5.55 8.29
N GLN A 6 -9.37 -5.75 7.47
CA GLN A 6 -9.18 -6.03 6.05
C GLN A 6 -8.49 -4.88 5.33
N ASP A 7 -8.87 -3.64 5.64
CA ASP A 7 -8.25 -2.47 5.05
C ASP A 7 -6.78 -2.36 5.43
N GLU A 8 -6.44 -2.63 6.69
CA GLU A 8 -5.04 -2.64 7.12
C GLU A 8 -4.22 -3.69 6.40
N VAL A 9 -4.75 -4.92 6.30
CA VAL A 9 -4.06 -6.03 5.65
C VAL A 9 -3.87 -5.75 4.16
N LYS A 10 -4.93 -5.32 3.49
CA LYS A 10 -4.85 -4.99 2.06
C LYS A 10 -3.91 -3.82 1.81
N GLY A 11 -3.97 -2.80 2.67
CA GLY A 11 -3.08 -1.66 2.58
C GLY A 11 -1.62 -2.06 2.72
N LYS A 12 -1.32 -2.94 3.68
CA LYS A 12 0.04 -3.44 3.89
C LYS A 12 0.53 -4.24 2.69
N ILE A 13 -0.33 -5.07 2.11
CA ILE A 13 0.00 -5.85 0.92
C ILE A 13 0.32 -4.92 -0.25
N HIS A 14 -0.52 -3.91 -0.49
CA HIS A 14 -0.29 -2.94 -1.56
C HIS A 14 0.98 -2.13 -1.34
N GLU A 15 1.24 -1.74 -0.09
CA GLU A 15 2.46 -1.02 0.25
C GLU A 15 3.70 -1.83 -0.08
N VAL A 16 3.72 -3.11 0.32
CA VAL A 16 4.86 -4.00 0.06
C VAL A 16 5.03 -4.25 -1.43
N LYS A 17 3.94 -4.53 -2.14
CA LYS A 17 3.99 -4.72 -3.59
C LYS A 17 4.52 -3.48 -4.29
N GLY A 18 4.06 -2.30 -3.86
CA GLY A 18 4.51 -1.04 -4.42
C GLY A 18 6.01 -0.83 -4.21
N LYS A 19 6.51 -1.15 -3.02
CA LYS A 19 7.95 -1.05 -2.73
C LYS A 19 8.76 -1.96 -3.65
N ILE A 20 8.30 -3.18 -3.87
CA ILE A 20 8.98 -4.12 -4.75
C ILE A 20 9.01 -3.59 -6.17
N LYS A 21 7.87 -3.12 -6.69
CA LYS A 21 7.79 -2.55 -8.04
C LYS A 21 8.70 -1.34 -8.18
N GLU A 22 8.73 -0.47 -7.17
CA GLU A 22 9.57 0.71 -7.18
C GLU A 22 11.05 0.33 -7.29
N LYS A 23 11.48 -0.65 -6.48
CA LYS A 23 12.87 -1.10 -6.47
C LYS A 23 13.25 -1.79 -7.79
N VAL A 24 12.36 -2.63 -8.31
CA VAL A 24 12.60 -3.31 -9.58
C VAL A 24 12.64 -2.30 -10.71
N GLY A 25 11.75 -1.31 -10.69
CA GLY A 25 11.75 -0.25 -11.68
C GLY A 25 13.05 0.54 -11.70
N LYS A 26 13.58 0.87 -10.52
CA LYS A 26 14.87 1.56 -10.40
C LYS A 26 16.01 0.68 -10.91
N ALA A 27 16.03 -0.60 -10.51
CA ALA A 27 17.11 -1.50 -10.86
C ALA A 27 17.16 -1.80 -12.35
N THR A 28 16.02 -1.76 -13.03
CA THR A 28 15.91 -2.06 -14.47
C THR A 28 15.80 -0.81 -15.33
N ASN A 29 15.92 0.37 -14.74
CA ASN A 29 15.73 1.65 -15.44
C ASN A 29 14.38 1.74 -16.14
N ASN A 30 13.34 1.31 -15.43
CA ASN A 30 11.96 1.35 -15.92
C ASN A 30 11.17 2.38 -15.12
N PRO A 31 11.14 3.66 -15.55
CA PRO A 31 10.46 4.71 -14.78
C PRO A 31 8.95 4.50 -14.66
N ASP A 32 8.31 3.87 -15.63
CA ASP A 32 6.89 3.58 -15.55
C ASP A 32 6.58 2.61 -14.42
N LEU A 33 7.38 1.56 -14.30
CA LEU A 33 7.23 0.59 -13.22
C LEU A 33 7.54 1.20 -11.86
N GLU A 34 8.58 2.03 -11.79
CA GLU A 34 8.94 2.74 -10.58
C GLU A 34 7.80 3.63 -10.11
N ASN A 35 7.20 4.40 -11.02
CA ASN A 35 6.10 5.29 -10.71
C ASN A 35 4.85 4.51 -10.30
N GLU A 36 4.57 3.41 -10.97
CA GLU A 36 3.47 2.53 -10.61
C GLU A 36 3.66 1.98 -9.20
N GLY A 37 4.87 1.56 -8.87
CA GLY A 37 5.20 1.07 -7.54
C GLY A 37 5.04 2.13 -6.46
N THR A 38 5.50 3.35 -6.73
CA THR A 38 5.36 4.47 -5.81
C THR A 38 3.88 4.79 -5.57
N ASN A 39 3.08 4.80 -6.63
CA ASN A 39 1.65 5.07 -6.51
C ASN A 39 0.95 3.98 -5.70
N GLU A 40 1.26 2.72 -5.97
CA GLU A 40 0.66 1.59 -5.24
C GLU A 40 1.07 1.61 -3.77
N LYS A 41 2.33 1.90 -3.48
CA LYS A 41 2.83 2.03 -2.12
C LYS A 41 2.07 3.11 -1.36
N THR A 42 1.90 4.28 -1.98
CA THR A 42 1.19 5.40 -1.37
C THR A 42 -0.27 5.05 -1.13
N ALA A 43 -0.93 4.44 -2.11
CA ALA A 43 -2.32 4.00 -1.97
C ALA A 43 -2.47 2.99 -0.83
N GLY A 44 -1.52 2.06 -0.71
CA GLY A 44 -1.51 1.08 0.38
C GLY A 44 -1.38 1.73 1.74
N LYS A 45 -0.51 2.73 1.87
CA LYS A 45 -0.36 3.48 3.12
C LYS A 45 -1.65 4.21 3.51
N VAL A 46 -2.31 4.83 2.55
CA VAL A 46 -3.59 5.51 2.81
C VAL A 46 -4.64 4.51 3.26
N GLN A 47 -4.76 3.38 2.57
CA GLN A 47 -5.71 2.34 2.93
C GLN A 47 -5.45 1.80 4.33
N LYS A 48 -4.19 1.57 4.67
CA LYS A 48 -3.80 1.09 5.99
C LYS A 48 -4.19 2.10 7.08
N LYS A 49 -3.96 3.38 6.85
CA LYS A 49 -4.32 4.43 7.81
C LYS A 49 -5.83 4.54 7.98
N ILE A 50 -6.59 4.39 6.92
CA ILE A 50 -8.06 4.38 7.00
C ILE A 50 -8.52 3.22 7.90
N GLY A 51 -7.95 2.04 7.72
CA GLY A 51 -8.25 0.89 8.57
C GLY A 51 -7.94 1.16 10.04
N GLN A 52 -6.81 1.81 10.33
CA GLN A 52 -6.43 2.16 11.70
C GLN A 52 -7.40 3.17 12.32
N VAL A 53 -7.83 4.16 11.56
CA VAL A 53 -8.81 5.15 12.02
C VAL A 53 -10.14 4.47 12.34
N GLU A 54 -10.58 3.57 11.47
CA GLU A 54 -11.82 2.81 11.71
C GLU A 54 -11.75 2.02 13.02
N LYS A 55 -10.60 1.42 13.33
CA LYS A 55 -10.41 0.71 14.60
C LYS A 55 -10.55 1.62 15.79
N VAL A 56 -9.96 2.82 15.72
CA VAL A 56 -10.04 3.81 16.79
C VAL A 56 -11.48 4.24 17.01
N LEU A 57 -12.27 4.33 15.93
CA LEU A 57 -13.68 4.73 16.01
C LEU A 57 -14.62 3.57 16.39
N GLY A 58 -14.08 2.40 16.71
CA GLY A 58 -14.86 1.30 17.24
C GLY A 58 -15.34 0.28 16.23
N ASP A 59 -14.78 0.28 15.05
CA ASP A 59 -15.11 -0.74 14.04
C ASP A 59 -14.51 -2.10 14.41
#